data_b73ac26b2561d4390af243528f430347
#
_entry.id   b73ac26b2561d4390af243528f430347
#
_cell.length_a   1.000
_cell.length_b   1.000
_cell.length_c   1.000
_cell.angle_alpha   90.00
_cell.angle_beta   90.00
_cell.angle_gamma   90.00
#
_symmetry.space_group_name_H-M   'P 1'
#
loop_
_entity.id
_entity.type
_entity.pdbx_description
1 polymer ?
#
loop_
_entity_poly.entity_id
_entity_poly.type
_entity_poly.pdbx_seq_one_letter_code
_entity_poly.pdbx_strand_id
1 'polypeptide(L)'
;MERRKTMEHTSLLVLSLLSREDMYGYQMIVELARRSDHTFEMKEGTLYPVLHGLEKDGYVEAYQQEAPTGRMRKYYHLTRKGGAMLKTEKEAWESYAGAVNAVLRSSTGLTMA
;
A
#
# COMPACT_ATOMS: atom_id res chain seq x y z
N MET A 1 18.19 5.72 -3.82
CA MET A 1 17.70 6.19 -2.53
C MET A 1 16.20 6.42 -2.54
N GLU A 2 15.76 7.27 -3.43
CA GLU A 2 14.34 7.57 -3.48
C GLU A 2 13.53 6.38 -3.90
N ARG A 3 14.07 5.58 -4.81
CA ARG A 3 13.40 4.38 -5.24
C ARG A 3 13.17 3.43 -4.07
N ARG A 4 14.17 3.34 -3.17
CA ARG A 4 14.07 2.49 -2.00
C ARG A 4 12.96 2.97 -1.07
N LYS A 5 12.87 4.28 -0.85
CA LYS A 5 11.83 4.84 0.01
C LYS A 5 10.45 4.56 -0.55
N THR A 6 10.30 4.69 -1.86
CA THR A 6 9.04 4.39 -2.52
C THR A 6 8.64 2.95 -2.27
N MET A 7 9.61 2.03 -2.36
CA MET A 7 9.33 0.62 -2.14
C MET A 7 8.98 0.32 -0.69
N GLU A 8 9.54 1.08 0.25
CA GLU A 8 9.22 0.88 1.65
C GLU A 8 7.76 1.17 1.93
N HIS A 9 7.18 2.12 1.23
CA HIS A 9 5.78 2.47 1.44
C HIS A 9 4.84 1.57 0.69
N THR A 10 5.33 0.75 -0.22
CA THR A 10 4.48 -0.10 -1.03
C THR A 10 3.69 -1.10 -0.18
N SER A 11 4.35 -1.70 0.81
CA SER A 11 3.66 -2.64 1.69
C SER A 11 2.51 -1.96 2.43
N LEU A 12 2.75 -0.77 2.95
CA LEU A 12 1.71 -0.02 3.64
C LEU A 12 0.51 0.22 2.73
N LEU A 13 0.79 0.62 1.48
CA LEU A 13 -0.28 0.92 0.53
C LEU A 13 -1.07 -0.34 0.17
N VAL A 14 -0.38 -1.45 -0.07
CA VAL A 14 -1.04 -2.71 -0.41
C VAL A 14 -1.91 -3.19 0.75
N LEU A 15 -1.38 -3.18 1.96
CA LEU A 15 -2.15 -3.61 3.11
C LEU A 15 -3.38 -2.73 3.30
N SER A 16 -3.23 -1.44 3.05
CA SER A 16 -4.35 -0.51 3.17
C SER A 16 -5.45 -0.81 2.16
N LEU A 17 -5.07 -1.09 0.92
CA LEU A 17 -6.06 -1.47 -0.09
C LEU A 17 -6.83 -2.70 0.34
N LEU A 18 -6.11 -3.72 0.81
CA LEU A 18 -6.72 -4.99 1.18
C LEU A 18 -7.53 -4.91 2.46
N SER A 19 -7.36 -3.85 3.25
CA SER A 19 -8.15 -3.69 4.45
C SER A 19 -9.61 -3.36 4.12
N ARG A 20 -9.88 -2.89 2.90
CA ARG A 20 -11.23 -2.54 2.48
C ARG A 20 -11.93 -3.74 1.83
N GLU A 21 -11.22 -4.49 1.03
CA GLU A 21 -11.78 -5.67 0.36
C GLU A 21 -10.65 -6.47 -0.25
N ASP A 22 -10.94 -7.73 -0.51
CA ASP A 22 -9.98 -8.60 -1.21
C ASP A 22 -9.84 -8.09 -2.64
N MET A 23 -8.63 -8.19 -3.19
CA MET A 23 -8.37 -7.72 -4.54
C MET A 23 -7.38 -8.64 -5.23
N TYR A 24 -7.49 -8.71 -6.56
CA TYR A 24 -6.45 -9.37 -7.36
C TYR A 24 -5.44 -8.29 -7.80
N GLY A 25 -4.29 -8.74 -8.31
CA GLY A 25 -3.17 -7.83 -8.53
C GLY A 25 -3.48 -6.63 -9.40
N TYR A 26 -4.09 -6.88 -10.57
CA TYR A 26 -4.37 -5.76 -11.47
C TYR A 26 -5.35 -4.76 -10.83
N GLN A 27 -6.32 -5.27 -10.06
CA GLN A 27 -7.26 -4.42 -9.36
C GLN A 27 -6.53 -3.49 -8.38
N MET A 28 -5.52 -4.02 -7.69
CA MET A 28 -4.73 -3.19 -6.78
C MET A 28 -4.01 -2.07 -7.51
N ILE A 29 -3.47 -2.39 -8.70
CA ILE A 29 -2.77 -1.37 -9.49
C ILE A 29 -3.73 -0.25 -9.88
N VAL A 30 -4.92 -0.61 -10.34
CA VAL A 30 -5.92 0.37 -10.76
C VAL A 30 -6.39 1.21 -9.57
N GLU A 31 -6.69 0.54 -8.45
CA GLU A 31 -7.19 1.25 -7.27
C GLU A 31 -6.13 2.17 -6.67
N LEU A 32 -4.89 1.73 -6.67
CA LEU A 32 -3.83 2.56 -6.12
C LEU A 32 -3.67 3.84 -6.93
N ALA A 33 -3.66 3.72 -8.25
CA ALA A 33 -3.57 4.89 -9.12
C ALA A 33 -4.76 5.82 -8.91
N ARG A 34 -5.97 5.25 -8.87
CA ARG A 34 -7.18 6.04 -8.72
C ARG A 34 -7.21 6.78 -7.37
N ARG A 35 -6.89 6.08 -6.29
CA ARG A 35 -6.99 6.67 -4.96
C ARG A 35 -5.89 7.69 -4.67
N SER A 36 -4.78 7.62 -5.39
CA SER A 36 -3.68 8.55 -5.20
C SER A 36 -3.64 9.63 -6.27
N ASP A 37 -4.70 9.73 -7.07
CA ASP A 37 -4.80 10.68 -8.16
C ASP A 37 -3.56 10.54 -9.07
N HIS A 38 -3.23 9.29 -9.40
CA HIS A 38 -2.14 8.89 -10.28
C HIS A 38 -0.75 9.24 -9.76
N THR A 39 -0.64 9.53 -8.45
CA THR A 39 0.67 9.73 -7.85
C THR A 39 1.44 8.41 -7.81
N PHE A 40 0.73 7.30 -7.55
CA PHE A 40 1.36 5.98 -7.49
C PHE A 40 0.88 5.13 -8.66
N GLU A 41 1.74 5.01 -9.67
CA GLU A 41 1.43 4.18 -10.83
C GLU A 41 2.35 2.98 -10.80
N MET A 42 1.92 1.99 -10.04
CA MET A 42 2.71 0.80 -9.80
C MET A 42 2.55 -0.19 -10.95
N LYS A 43 3.62 -0.91 -11.24
CA LYS A 43 3.60 -1.93 -12.26
C LYS A 43 3.66 -3.31 -11.62
N GLU A 44 3.29 -4.33 -12.40
CA GLU A 44 3.27 -5.69 -11.90
C GLU A 44 4.64 -6.13 -11.39
N GLY A 45 5.70 -5.70 -12.06
CA GLY A 45 7.04 -6.07 -11.64
C GLY A 45 7.42 -5.55 -10.26
N THR A 46 6.77 -4.49 -9.81
CA THR A 46 6.97 -3.96 -8.46
C THR A 46 6.00 -4.61 -7.48
N LEU A 47 4.76 -4.79 -7.90
CA LEU A 47 3.70 -5.25 -7.00
C LEU A 47 3.88 -6.71 -6.58
N TYR A 48 4.13 -7.61 -7.54
CA TYR A 48 4.13 -9.04 -7.22
C TYR A 48 5.23 -9.46 -6.25
N PRO A 49 6.45 -8.93 -6.34
CA PRO A 49 7.44 -9.25 -5.30
C PRO A 49 6.99 -8.81 -3.90
N VAL A 50 6.31 -7.69 -3.80
CA VAL A 50 5.77 -7.22 -2.52
C VAL A 50 4.71 -8.17 -2.00
N LEU A 51 3.79 -8.58 -2.88
CA LEU A 51 2.74 -9.52 -2.50
C LEU A 51 3.31 -10.85 -2.05
N HIS A 52 4.34 -11.34 -2.76
CA HIS A 52 4.97 -12.61 -2.38
C HIS A 52 5.59 -12.50 -0.99
N GLY A 53 6.24 -11.39 -0.69
CA GLY A 53 6.84 -11.18 0.63
C GLY A 53 5.79 -11.12 1.71
N LEU A 54 4.70 -10.40 1.45
CA LEU A 54 3.62 -10.29 2.43
C LEU A 54 2.94 -11.64 2.68
N GLU A 55 2.78 -12.43 1.62
CA GLU A 55 2.20 -13.76 1.74
C GLU A 55 3.11 -14.68 2.53
N LYS A 56 4.41 -14.64 2.21
CA LYS A 56 5.38 -15.47 2.90
C LYS A 56 5.40 -15.17 4.40
N ASP A 57 5.25 -13.91 4.76
CA ASP A 57 5.30 -13.48 6.15
C ASP A 57 3.93 -13.60 6.85
N GLY A 58 2.91 -14.06 6.13
CA GLY A 58 1.61 -14.30 6.73
C GLY A 58 0.73 -13.07 6.87
N TYR A 59 1.09 -11.97 6.25
CA TYR A 59 0.28 -10.75 6.32
C TYR A 59 -0.89 -10.76 5.35
N VAL A 60 -0.78 -11.53 4.27
CA VAL A 60 -1.88 -11.73 3.33
C VAL A 60 -1.97 -13.21 2.98
N GLU A 61 -3.15 -13.62 2.53
CA GLU A 61 -3.40 -14.97 2.03
C GLU A 61 -3.91 -14.86 0.60
N ALA A 62 -3.56 -15.82 -0.23
CA ALA A 62 -4.01 -15.83 -1.62
C ALA A 62 -4.97 -16.98 -1.86
N TYR A 63 -5.94 -16.76 -2.73
CA TYR A 63 -6.87 -17.80 -3.12
C TYR A 63 -7.31 -17.57 -4.56
N GLN A 64 -7.79 -18.64 -5.20
CA GLN A 64 -8.29 -18.57 -6.56
C GLN A 64 -9.79 -18.38 -6.55
N GLN A 65 -10.27 -17.54 -7.45
CA GLN A 65 -11.71 -17.33 -7.57
C GLN A 65 -12.04 -17.06 -9.04
N GLU A 66 -13.14 -17.62 -9.50
CA GLU A 66 -13.57 -17.43 -10.88
C GLU A 66 -14.12 -16.04 -11.08
N ALA A 67 -13.64 -15.34 -12.12
CA ALA A 67 -14.14 -14.04 -12.49
C ALA A 67 -15.41 -14.17 -13.30
N PRO A 68 -16.18 -13.09 -13.46
CA PRO A 68 -17.40 -13.14 -14.30
C PRO A 68 -17.14 -13.63 -15.72
N THR A 69 -15.91 -13.43 -16.22
CA THR A 69 -15.53 -13.89 -17.56
C THR A 69 -15.27 -15.39 -17.61
N GLY A 70 -15.29 -16.07 -16.46
CA GLY A 70 -14.99 -17.49 -16.39
C GLY A 70 -13.52 -17.80 -16.15
N ARG A 71 -12.66 -16.79 -16.16
CA ARG A 71 -11.24 -16.99 -15.93
C ARG A 71 -10.97 -17.00 -14.42
N MET A 72 -9.99 -17.82 -14.03
CA MET A 72 -9.58 -17.85 -12.63
C MET A 72 -8.66 -16.68 -12.33
N ARG A 73 -8.87 -16.04 -11.20
CA ARG A 73 -8.04 -14.95 -10.74
C ARG A 73 -7.52 -15.25 -9.35
N LYS A 74 -6.30 -14.81 -9.08
CA LYS A 74 -5.69 -14.96 -7.76
C LYS A 74 -5.99 -13.72 -6.95
N TYR A 75 -6.80 -13.90 -5.92
CA TYR A 75 -7.16 -12.82 -5.01
C TYR A 75 -6.31 -12.86 -3.77
N TYR A 76 -6.14 -11.71 -3.13
CA TYR A 76 -5.39 -11.58 -1.89
C TYR A 76 -6.30 -11.05 -0.80
N HIS A 77 -6.12 -11.60 0.38
CA HIS A 77 -6.93 -11.28 1.54
C HIS A 77 -6.02 -10.86 2.68
N LEU A 78 -6.38 -9.78 3.38
CA LEU A 78 -5.63 -9.30 4.53
C LEU A 78 -5.91 -10.20 5.72
N THR A 79 -4.86 -10.78 6.31
CA THR A 79 -5.01 -11.62 7.49
C THR A 79 -5.09 -10.75 8.74
N ARG A 80 -5.42 -11.38 9.89
CA ARG A 80 -5.41 -10.66 11.15
C ARG A 80 -4.02 -10.09 11.43
N LYS A 81 -2.99 -10.87 11.15
CA LYS A 81 -1.60 -10.43 11.33
C LYS A 81 -1.31 -9.25 10.43
N GLY A 82 -1.82 -9.29 9.20
CA GLY A 82 -1.66 -8.17 8.26
C GLY A 82 -2.35 -6.92 8.73
N GLY A 83 -3.54 -7.07 9.34
CA GLY A 83 -4.25 -5.94 9.90
C GLY A 83 -3.49 -5.26 11.03
N ALA A 84 -2.85 -6.07 11.88
CA ALA A 84 -2.04 -5.52 12.97
C ALA A 84 -0.82 -4.79 12.41
N MET A 85 -0.19 -5.37 11.38
CA MET A 85 0.94 -4.72 10.74
C MET A 85 0.53 -3.40 10.09
N LEU A 86 -0.63 -3.39 9.44
CA LEU A 86 -1.14 -2.17 8.84
C LEU A 86 -1.29 -1.06 9.87
N LYS A 87 -1.86 -1.40 11.03
CA LYS A 87 -2.05 -0.41 12.08
C LYS A 87 -0.72 0.19 12.53
N THR A 88 0.28 -0.67 12.74
CA THR A 88 1.60 -0.22 13.16
C THR A 88 2.25 0.67 12.11
N GLU A 89 2.20 0.24 10.85
CA GLU A 89 2.80 0.99 9.75
C GLU A 89 2.10 2.32 9.52
N LYS A 90 0.79 2.31 9.66
CA LYS A 90 0.01 3.53 9.49
C LYS A 90 0.34 4.55 10.56
N GLU A 91 0.45 4.10 11.81
CA GLU A 91 0.80 4.99 12.91
C GLU A 91 2.20 5.57 12.74
N ALA A 92 3.13 4.73 12.29
CA ALA A 92 4.49 5.19 12.05
C ALA A 92 4.52 6.24 10.94
N TRP A 93 3.76 6.01 9.88
CA TRP A 93 3.70 6.96 8.78
C TRP A 93 3.06 8.28 9.23
N GLU A 94 1.96 8.23 9.97
CA GLU A 94 1.28 9.44 10.41
C GLU A 94 2.17 10.27 11.33
N SER A 95 2.92 9.60 12.20
CA SER A 95 3.84 10.28 13.09
C SER A 95 4.95 10.98 12.30
N TYR A 96 5.52 10.27 11.33
CA TYR A 96 6.57 10.83 10.49
C TYR A 96 6.05 12.01 9.65
N ALA A 97 4.92 11.82 9.00
CA ALA A 97 4.33 12.86 8.17
C ALA A 97 3.97 14.09 8.99
N GLY A 98 3.46 13.88 10.20
CA GLY A 98 3.14 14.98 11.09
C GLY A 98 4.38 15.79 11.47
N ALA A 99 5.48 15.09 11.74
CA ALA A 99 6.73 15.78 12.08
C ALA A 99 7.25 16.58 10.88
N VAL A 100 7.20 15.99 9.69
CA VAL A 100 7.62 16.71 8.49
C VAL A 100 6.76 17.94 8.27
N ASN A 101 5.45 17.80 8.40
CA ASN A 101 4.54 18.92 8.19
C ASN A 101 4.76 20.02 9.22
N ALA A 102 5.10 19.66 10.45
CA ALA A 102 5.37 20.67 11.48
C ALA A 102 6.59 21.51 11.10
N VAL A 103 7.64 20.86 10.59
CA VAL A 103 8.82 21.57 10.15
C VAL A 103 8.51 22.48 8.98
N LEU A 104 7.75 21.98 8.02
CA LEU A 104 7.41 22.77 6.83
C LEU A 104 6.59 23.99 7.19
N ARG A 105 5.64 23.86 8.10
CA ARG A 105 4.83 25.00 8.53
C ARG A 105 5.68 26.05 9.23
N SER A 106 6.63 25.59 10.03
CA SER A 106 7.54 26.47 10.73
C SER A 106 8.37 27.30 9.74
N SER A 107 8.92 26.62 8.72
CA SER A 107 9.72 27.27 7.70
C SER A 107 8.90 28.28 6.90
N THR A 108 7.67 27.91 6.57
CA THR A 108 6.77 28.80 5.85
C THR A 108 6.50 30.07 6.64
N GLY A 109 6.28 29.92 7.95
CA GLY A 109 6.09 31.08 8.81
C GLY A 109 7.27 32.01 8.81
N LEU A 110 8.49 31.44 8.86
CA LEU A 110 9.71 32.25 8.82
C LEU A 110 9.86 32.97 7.49
N THR A 111 9.54 32.28 6.41
CA THR A 111 9.63 32.87 5.09
C THR A 111 8.72 34.08 4.95
N MET A 112 7.56 33.98 5.54
CA MET A 112 6.58 35.05 5.44
C MET A 112 6.99 36.28 6.24
N ALA A 113 7.80 36.09 7.23
CA ALA A 113 8.27 37.19 8.03
C ALA A 113 9.28 38.03 7.25
#